data_41064d5d5fcb9099880c704821ca29c2
#
_entry.id   41064d5d5fcb9099880c704821ca29c2
#
_cell.length_a   1.000
_cell.length_b   1.000
_cell.length_c   1.000
_cell.angle_alpha   90.00
_cell.angle_beta   90.00
_cell.angle_gamma   90.00
#
_symmetry.space_group_name_H-M   'P 1'
#
loop_
_entity.id
_entity.type
_entity.pdbx_description
1 polymer ?
#
loop_
_entity_poly.entity_id
_entity_poly.type
_entity_poly.pdbx_seq_one_letter_code
_entity_poly.pdbx_strand_id
1 'polypeptide(L)'
;MTEVNEMNGFDILFLIVLALGAWKGWSNGLLKEVLGLIGVFVGLYLAYLLYEQVGYELAPHIGTSPSIASIIAFALIWIGVPIVLGVLGSLLTKVLEWAGLDGVNNLGGALLSVVKYAILLGAVCNVLSITRLVKEDSQHNSLLFEPLKQTTSIAFNLAKSQWRGTKDN
;
A
#
# COMPACT_ATOMS: atom_id res chain seq x y z
N MET A 1 -34.57 -15.50 -12.90
CA MET A 1 -33.41 -15.93 -13.71
C MET A 1 -32.21 -15.39 -12.97
N THR A 2 -31.46 -16.27 -12.32
CA THR A 2 -30.18 -15.91 -11.68
C THR A 2 -29.20 -15.63 -12.81
N GLU A 3 -28.86 -14.37 -13.02
CA GLU A 3 -27.72 -14.03 -13.87
C GLU A 3 -26.49 -14.71 -13.26
N VAL A 4 -25.98 -15.70 -13.95
CA VAL A 4 -24.70 -16.30 -13.61
C VAL A 4 -23.68 -15.22 -13.99
N ASN A 5 -23.20 -14.49 -12.99
CA ASN A 5 -22.09 -13.54 -13.17
C ASN A 5 -20.89 -14.37 -13.65
N GLU A 6 -20.64 -14.35 -14.95
CA GLU A 6 -19.45 -15.00 -15.53
C GLU A 6 -18.22 -14.19 -15.13
N MET A 7 -17.16 -14.88 -14.71
CA MET A 7 -15.89 -14.23 -14.38
C MET A 7 -15.40 -13.40 -15.57
N ASN A 8 -15.28 -12.10 -15.34
CA ASN A 8 -14.80 -11.14 -16.33
C ASN A 8 -13.26 -11.05 -16.32
N GLY A 9 -12.66 -10.53 -17.40
CA GLY A 9 -11.21 -10.30 -17.47
C GLY A 9 -10.66 -9.47 -16.30
N PHE A 10 -11.46 -8.56 -15.73
CA PHE A 10 -11.11 -7.82 -14.51
C PHE A 10 -11.00 -8.72 -13.28
N ASP A 11 -11.90 -9.69 -13.13
CA ASP A 11 -11.88 -10.62 -11.99
C ASP A 11 -10.61 -11.47 -12.00
N ILE A 12 -10.24 -11.96 -13.19
CA ILE A 12 -8.99 -12.72 -13.37
C ILE A 12 -7.78 -11.87 -13.02
N LEU A 13 -7.72 -10.63 -13.50
CA LEU A 13 -6.64 -9.69 -13.17
C LEU A 13 -6.56 -9.42 -11.67
N PHE A 14 -7.69 -9.14 -11.01
CA PHE A 14 -7.76 -8.89 -9.58
C PHE A 14 -7.33 -10.11 -8.76
N LEU A 15 -7.79 -11.30 -9.13
CA LEU A 15 -7.36 -12.54 -8.49
C LEU A 15 -5.86 -12.77 -8.62
N ILE A 16 -5.27 -12.53 -9.79
CA ILE A 16 -3.83 -12.64 -10.01
C ILE A 16 -3.08 -11.66 -9.10
N VAL A 17 -3.51 -10.40 -9.03
CA VAL A 17 -2.85 -9.38 -8.20
C VAL A 17 -2.97 -9.73 -6.72
N LEU A 18 -4.13 -10.19 -6.26
CA LEU A 18 -4.34 -10.61 -4.86
C LEU A 18 -3.51 -11.86 -4.53
N ALA A 19 -3.44 -12.85 -5.44
CA ALA A 19 -2.63 -14.06 -5.25
C ALA A 19 -1.13 -13.73 -5.17
N LEU A 20 -0.65 -12.87 -6.07
CA LEU A 20 0.74 -12.37 -6.03
C LEU A 20 1.01 -11.57 -4.75
N GLY A 21 0.04 -10.77 -4.31
CA GLY A 21 0.10 -10.05 -3.05
C GLY A 21 0.19 -10.98 -1.85
N ALA A 22 -0.65 -12.02 -1.80
CA ALA A 22 -0.63 -13.04 -0.76
C ALA A 22 0.71 -13.78 -0.72
N TRP A 23 1.20 -14.21 -1.87
CA TRP A 23 2.50 -14.89 -1.97
C TRP A 23 3.64 -13.99 -1.48
N LYS A 24 3.67 -12.75 -1.95
CA LYS A 24 4.69 -11.78 -1.51
C LYS A 24 4.62 -11.52 -0.01
N GLY A 25 3.41 -11.37 0.54
CA GLY A 25 3.21 -11.20 1.98
C GLY A 25 3.62 -12.42 2.79
N TRP A 26 3.33 -13.63 2.30
CA TRP A 26 3.82 -14.87 2.90
C TRP A 26 5.34 -14.91 2.95
N SER A 27 6.00 -14.60 1.83
CA SER A 27 7.47 -14.58 1.75
C SER A 27 8.13 -13.48 2.58
N ASN A 28 7.44 -12.35 2.76
CA ASN A 28 7.95 -11.22 3.53
C ASN A 28 7.75 -11.38 5.04
N GLY A 29 6.67 -12.04 5.45
CA GLY A 29 6.22 -12.10 6.83
C GLY A 29 5.53 -10.82 7.33
N LEU A 30 4.79 -10.94 8.41
CA LEU A 30 4.01 -9.86 9.01
C LEU A 30 4.87 -8.67 9.42
N LEU A 31 6.00 -8.93 10.10
CA LEU A 31 6.86 -7.85 10.60
C LEU A 31 7.38 -6.96 9.50
N LYS A 32 7.84 -7.54 8.39
CA LYS A 32 8.34 -6.77 7.25
C LYS A 32 7.22 -5.97 6.58
N GLU A 33 6.03 -6.54 6.42
CA GLU A 33 4.88 -5.86 5.85
C GLU A 33 4.41 -4.70 6.74
N VAL A 34 4.34 -4.89 8.06
CA VAL A 34 3.98 -3.83 9.02
C VAL A 34 5.01 -2.72 9.02
N LEU A 35 6.31 -3.05 9.11
CA LEU A 35 7.37 -2.03 9.09
C LEU A 35 7.44 -1.30 7.77
N GLY A 36 7.17 -1.97 6.65
CA GLY A 36 7.05 -1.32 5.34
C GLY A 36 5.90 -0.31 5.30
N LEU A 37 4.73 -0.66 5.85
CA LEU A 37 3.59 0.26 5.95
C LEU A 37 3.88 1.46 6.86
N ILE A 38 4.42 1.21 8.07
CA ILE A 38 4.84 2.27 8.98
C ILE A 38 5.88 3.17 8.28
N GLY A 39 6.80 2.56 7.52
CA GLY A 39 7.82 3.24 6.77
C GLY A 39 7.28 4.26 5.78
N VAL A 40 6.14 3.99 5.13
CA VAL A 40 5.50 4.94 4.21
C VAL A 40 5.09 6.22 4.94
N PHE A 41 4.45 6.10 6.11
CA PHE A 41 3.99 7.25 6.90
C PHE A 41 5.17 7.99 7.55
N VAL A 42 6.10 7.26 8.15
CA VAL A 42 7.32 7.83 8.74
C VAL A 42 8.17 8.48 7.67
N GLY A 43 8.31 7.84 6.48
CA GLY A 43 9.03 8.38 5.34
C GLY A 43 8.42 9.67 4.82
N LEU A 44 7.09 9.74 4.72
CA LEU A 44 6.39 10.96 4.32
C LEU A 44 6.62 12.10 5.32
N TYR A 45 6.54 11.80 6.61
CA TYR A 45 6.78 12.78 7.67
C TYR A 45 8.23 13.28 7.68
N LEU A 46 9.21 12.37 7.60
CA LEU A 46 10.62 12.74 7.51
C LEU A 46 10.95 13.48 6.21
N ALA A 47 10.37 13.06 5.09
CA ALA A 47 10.52 13.78 3.84
C ALA A 47 10.01 15.22 3.96
N TYR A 48 8.84 15.42 4.56
CA TYR A 48 8.29 16.76 4.81
C TYR A 48 9.18 17.61 5.72
N LEU A 49 9.82 17.02 6.72
CA LEU A 49 10.69 17.76 7.64
C LEU A 49 12.07 18.10 7.02
N LEU A 50 12.60 17.23 6.17
CA LEU A 50 14.01 17.26 5.78
C LEU A 50 14.25 17.65 4.31
N TYR A 51 13.21 17.72 3.46
CA TYR A 51 13.37 17.92 2.01
C TYR A 51 14.12 19.20 1.64
N GLU A 52 13.87 20.28 2.35
CA GLU A 52 14.56 21.56 2.06
C GLU A 52 16.04 21.50 2.44
N GLN A 53 16.33 21.01 3.66
CA GLN A 53 17.69 20.94 4.17
C GLN A 53 18.55 20.00 3.32
N VAL A 54 18.04 18.77 3.08
CA VAL A 54 18.73 17.79 2.24
C VAL A 54 18.83 18.26 0.78
N GLY A 55 17.79 18.92 0.27
CA GLY A 55 17.80 19.50 -1.07
C GLY A 55 18.85 20.58 -1.25
N TYR A 56 19.03 21.44 -0.25
CA TYR A 56 20.06 22.48 -0.28
C TYR A 56 21.48 21.90 -0.35
N GLU A 57 21.73 20.85 0.43
CA GLU A 57 23.00 20.10 0.44
C GLU A 57 23.21 19.33 -0.88
N LEU A 58 22.13 18.78 -1.44
CA LEU A 58 22.17 17.97 -2.64
C LEU A 58 22.38 18.81 -3.92
N ALA A 59 21.84 20.03 -3.98
CA ALA A 59 21.82 20.87 -5.16
C ALA A 59 23.20 21.04 -5.85
N PRO A 60 24.30 21.38 -5.12
CA PRO A 60 25.61 21.53 -5.74
C PRO A 60 26.19 20.20 -6.26
N HIS A 61 25.81 19.06 -5.64
CA HIS A 61 26.32 17.75 -6.04
C HIS A 61 25.69 17.22 -7.34
N ILE A 62 24.44 17.58 -7.61
CA ILE A 62 23.72 17.17 -8.82
C ILE A 62 23.61 18.29 -9.88
N GLY A 63 24.21 19.45 -9.62
CA GLY A 63 24.28 20.55 -10.59
C GLY A 63 22.92 21.15 -10.95
N THR A 64 21.99 21.23 -10.00
CA THR A 64 20.63 21.73 -10.24
C THR A 64 20.24 22.85 -9.27
N SER A 65 19.08 23.47 -9.49
CA SER A 65 18.56 24.48 -8.56
C SER A 65 18.13 23.85 -7.22
N PRO A 66 18.22 24.59 -6.10
CA PRO A 66 17.77 24.10 -4.80
C PRO A 66 16.32 23.59 -4.78
N SER A 67 15.42 24.25 -5.53
CA SER A 67 14.01 23.83 -5.62
C SER A 67 13.84 22.44 -6.26
N ILE A 68 14.57 22.16 -7.34
CA ILE A 68 14.52 20.83 -7.99
C ILE A 68 15.19 19.80 -7.09
N ALA A 69 16.33 20.14 -6.48
CA ALA A 69 17.01 19.25 -5.54
C ALA A 69 16.14 18.90 -4.33
N SER A 70 15.33 19.83 -3.82
CA SER A 70 14.38 19.59 -2.73
C SER A 70 13.28 18.60 -3.11
N ILE A 71 12.76 18.66 -4.35
CA ILE A 71 11.79 17.68 -4.86
C ILE A 71 12.43 16.28 -4.94
N ILE A 72 13.66 16.20 -5.42
CA ILE A 72 14.42 14.94 -5.50
C ILE A 72 14.70 14.42 -4.09
N ALA A 73 15.12 15.27 -3.17
CA ALA A 73 15.38 14.92 -1.77
C ALA A 73 14.11 14.38 -1.09
N PHE A 74 12.96 15.03 -1.30
CA PHE A 74 11.66 14.53 -0.82
C PHE A 74 11.38 13.11 -1.32
N ALA A 75 11.51 12.87 -2.61
CA ALA A 75 11.26 11.55 -3.20
C ALA A 75 12.25 10.50 -2.67
N LEU A 76 13.54 10.85 -2.54
CA LEU A 76 14.56 9.93 -2.02
C LEU A 76 14.29 9.55 -0.56
N ILE A 77 13.92 10.49 0.30
CA ILE A 77 13.60 10.21 1.70
C ILE A 77 12.31 9.39 1.78
N TRP A 78 11.26 9.79 1.08
CA TRP A 78 9.96 9.10 1.13
C TRP A 78 10.04 7.66 0.63
N ILE A 79 10.85 7.38 -0.39
CA ILE A 79 11.06 6.01 -0.90
C ILE A 79 12.10 5.26 -0.06
N GLY A 80 13.17 5.93 0.38
CA GLY A 80 14.27 5.31 1.10
C GLY A 80 13.89 4.80 2.49
N VAL A 81 13.10 5.56 3.25
CA VAL A 81 12.71 5.18 4.62
C VAL A 81 11.92 3.86 4.67
N PRO A 82 10.89 3.61 3.84
CA PRO A 82 10.22 2.31 3.78
C PRO A 82 11.15 1.16 3.42
N ILE A 83 12.11 1.40 2.54
CA ILE A 83 13.10 0.37 2.16
C ILE A 83 13.98 0.00 3.36
N VAL A 84 14.52 0.98 4.08
CA VAL A 84 15.33 0.76 5.27
C VAL A 84 14.54 0.01 6.36
N LEU A 85 13.31 0.46 6.64
CA LEU A 85 12.45 -0.22 7.62
C LEU A 85 12.04 -1.62 7.15
N GLY A 86 11.85 -1.82 5.85
CA GLY A 86 11.62 -3.15 5.28
C GLY A 86 12.81 -4.11 5.45
N VAL A 87 14.05 -3.60 5.32
CA VAL A 87 15.26 -4.37 5.61
C VAL A 87 15.35 -4.75 7.08
N LEU A 88 15.07 -3.80 8.00
CA LEU A 88 14.98 -4.08 9.44
C LEU A 88 13.91 -5.13 9.73
N GLY A 89 12.73 -5.03 9.09
CA GLY A 89 11.67 -6.02 9.18
C GLY A 89 12.11 -7.41 8.74
N SER A 90 12.93 -7.50 7.69
CA SER A 90 13.50 -8.78 7.22
C SER A 90 14.46 -9.41 8.25
N LEU A 91 15.24 -8.59 8.95
CA LEU A 91 16.13 -9.08 10.02
C LEU A 91 15.31 -9.60 11.21
N LEU A 92 14.24 -8.89 11.60
CA LEU A 92 13.34 -9.34 12.67
C LEU A 92 12.58 -10.61 12.29
N THR A 93 12.18 -10.76 11.03
CA THR A 93 11.54 -11.99 10.52
C THR A 93 12.46 -13.20 10.72
N LYS A 94 13.77 -13.08 10.44
CA LYS A 94 14.74 -14.17 10.70
C LYS A 94 14.83 -14.56 12.17
N VAL A 95 14.70 -13.60 13.09
CA VAL A 95 14.66 -13.90 14.53
C VAL A 95 13.42 -14.71 14.89
N LEU A 96 12.28 -14.40 14.29
CA LEU A 96 11.03 -15.17 14.48
C LEU A 96 11.13 -16.59 13.90
N GLU A 97 11.81 -16.77 12.76
CA GLU A 97 12.10 -18.09 12.18
C GLU A 97 12.90 -18.95 13.16
N TRP A 98 13.93 -18.39 13.80
CA TRP A 98 14.72 -19.10 14.82
C TRP A 98 13.91 -19.44 16.07
N ALA A 99 12.90 -18.65 16.39
CA ALA A 99 11.98 -18.91 17.49
C ALA A 99 10.84 -19.90 17.14
N GLY A 100 10.79 -20.41 15.89
CA GLY A 100 9.73 -21.32 15.41
C GLY A 100 8.37 -20.63 15.19
N LEU A 101 8.34 -19.30 15.04
CA LEU A 101 7.14 -18.50 14.83
C LEU A 101 6.94 -18.09 13.37
N ASP A 102 7.70 -18.68 12.45
CA ASP A 102 7.68 -18.39 11.02
C ASP A 102 6.30 -18.58 10.39
N GLY A 103 5.61 -19.67 10.71
CA GLY A 103 4.26 -19.97 10.18
C GLY A 103 3.25 -18.86 10.49
N VAL A 104 3.19 -18.40 11.73
CA VAL A 104 2.28 -17.33 12.17
C VAL A 104 2.68 -15.99 11.52
N ASN A 105 3.97 -15.69 11.48
CA ASN A 105 4.49 -14.47 10.85
C ASN A 105 4.20 -14.44 9.35
N ASN A 106 4.37 -15.56 8.65
CA ASN A 106 4.13 -15.65 7.20
C ASN A 106 2.64 -15.59 6.87
N LEU A 107 1.80 -16.28 7.63
CA LEU A 107 0.34 -16.21 7.47
C LEU A 107 -0.17 -14.79 7.71
N GLY A 108 0.28 -14.14 8.78
CA GLY A 108 -0.04 -12.74 9.08
C GLY A 108 0.40 -11.80 7.97
N GLY A 109 1.59 -12.02 7.41
CA GLY A 109 2.11 -11.27 6.27
C GLY A 109 1.24 -11.43 5.01
N ALA A 110 0.83 -12.66 4.70
CA ALA A 110 -0.08 -12.92 3.57
C ALA A 110 -1.42 -12.21 3.73
N LEU A 111 -2.05 -12.33 4.90
CA LEU A 111 -3.33 -11.67 5.20
C LEU A 111 -3.22 -10.14 5.10
N LEU A 112 -2.20 -9.55 5.72
CA LEU A 112 -1.99 -8.10 5.67
C LEU A 112 -1.74 -7.61 4.23
N SER A 113 -0.98 -8.36 3.45
CA SER A 113 -0.74 -8.04 2.04
C SER A 113 -2.01 -8.13 1.21
N VAL A 114 -2.85 -9.15 1.39
CA VAL A 114 -4.15 -9.26 0.70
C VAL A 114 -5.02 -8.03 1.00
N VAL A 115 -5.14 -7.64 2.27
CA VAL A 115 -5.90 -6.44 2.67
C VAL A 115 -5.32 -5.18 2.01
N LYS A 116 -4.01 -5.01 2.05
CA LYS A 116 -3.30 -3.88 1.41
C LYS A 116 -3.59 -3.82 -0.10
N TYR A 117 -3.43 -4.94 -0.81
CA TYR A 117 -3.69 -4.98 -2.25
C TYR A 117 -5.17 -4.82 -2.59
N ALA A 118 -6.09 -5.34 -1.75
CA ALA A 118 -7.52 -5.12 -1.92
C ALA A 118 -7.90 -3.64 -1.81
N ILE A 119 -7.32 -2.91 -0.85
CA ILE A 119 -7.52 -1.45 -0.70
C ILE A 119 -6.96 -0.71 -1.92
N LEU A 120 -5.76 -1.07 -2.40
CA LEU A 120 -5.16 -0.46 -3.59
C LEU A 120 -5.98 -0.71 -4.85
N LEU A 121 -6.42 -1.96 -5.07
CA LEU A 121 -7.30 -2.31 -6.19
C LEU A 121 -8.64 -1.57 -6.10
N GLY A 122 -9.23 -1.48 -4.91
CA GLY A 122 -10.45 -0.71 -4.68
C GLY A 122 -10.27 0.78 -4.98
N ALA A 123 -9.12 1.37 -4.65
CA ALA A 123 -8.79 2.74 -5.02
C ALA A 123 -8.70 2.90 -6.55
N VAL A 124 -8.05 1.96 -7.23
CA VAL A 124 -8.01 1.93 -8.70
C VAL A 124 -9.41 1.79 -9.31
N CYS A 125 -10.25 0.88 -8.77
CA CYS A 125 -11.63 0.73 -9.22
C CYS A 125 -12.45 2.04 -9.06
N ASN A 126 -12.25 2.76 -7.94
CA ASN A 126 -12.89 4.06 -7.74
C ASN A 126 -12.45 5.09 -8.79
N VAL A 127 -11.14 5.18 -9.06
CA VAL A 127 -10.61 6.10 -10.09
C VAL A 127 -11.16 5.73 -11.47
N LEU A 128 -11.18 4.45 -11.84
CA LEU A 128 -11.72 3.98 -13.11
C LEU A 128 -13.21 4.28 -13.26
N SER A 129 -13.98 4.16 -12.17
CA SER A 129 -15.41 4.53 -12.16
C SER A 129 -15.63 6.04 -12.37
N ILE A 130 -14.86 6.89 -11.69
CA ILE A 130 -14.98 8.35 -11.78
C ILE A 130 -14.56 8.85 -13.17
N THR A 131 -13.52 8.28 -13.75
CA THR A 131 -13.00 8.69 -15.07
C THR A 131 -13.79 8.12 -16.24
N ARG A 132 -14.78 7.23 -15.97
CA ARG A 132 -15.59 6.53 -16.99
C ARG A 132 -14.73 5.81 -18.05
N LEU A 133 -13.50 5.46 -17.73
CA LEU A 133 -12.58 4.72 -18.63
C LEU A 133 -13.04 3.28 -18.86
N VAL A 134 -13.83 2.73 -17.92
CA VAL A 134 -14.42 1.40 -18.03
C VAL A 134 -15.91 1.54 -18.22
N LYS A 135 -16.46 0.86 -19.23
CA LYS A 135 -17.91 0.85 -19.49
C LYS A 135 -18.68 0.30 -18.29
N GLU A 136 -19.82 0.88 -17.99
CA GLU A 136 -20.68 0.49 -16.85
C GLU A 136 -21.03 -1.02 -16.90
N ASP A 137 -21.31 -1.54 -18.10
CA ASP A 137 -21.61 -2.96 -18.30
C ASP A 137 -20.45 -3.88 -17.82
N SER A 138 -19.20 -3.46 -18.05
CA SER A 138 -18.02 -4.24 -17.62
C SER A 138 -17.78 -4.16 -16.11
N GLN A 139 -18.25 -3.07 -15.46
CA GLN A 139 -18.16 -2.91 -14.00
C GLN A 139 -19.20 -3.79 -13.30
N HIS A 140 -20.44 -3.81 -13.81
CA HIS A 140 -21.53 -4.60 -13.24
C HIS A 140 -21.38 -6.12 -13.45
N ASN A 141 -20.70 -6.53 -14.51
CA ASN A 141 -20.45 -7.96 -14.81
C ASN A 141 -19.24 -8.54 -14.07
N SER A 142 -18.51 -7.75 -13.28
CA SER A 142 -17.37 -8.21 -12.48
C SER A 142 -17.81 -8.56 -11.07
N LEU A 143 -17.47 -9.77 -10.60
CA LEU A 143 -17.75 -10.25 -9.25
C LEU A 143 -16.95 -9.51 -8.18
N LEU A 144 -15.76 -9.04 -8.51
CA LEU A 144 -14.81 -8.45 -7.56
C LEU A 144 -14.78 -6.92 -7.62
N PHE A 145 -15.26 -6.29 -8.70
CA PHE A 145 -15.17 -4.85 -8.89
C PHE A 145 -15.91 -4.07 -7.78
N GLU A 146 -17.17 -4.39 -7.54
CA GLU A 146 -17.97 -3.72 -6.50
C GLU A 146 -17.49 -4.02 -5.08
N PRO A 147 -17.19 -5.27 -4.67
CA PRO A 147 -16.61 -5.55 -3.35
C PRO A 147 -15.28 -4.81 -3.11
N LEU A 148 -14.39 -4.77 -4.11
CA LEU A 148 -13.11 -4.06 -3.99
C LEU A 148 -13.31 -2.54 -3.87
N LYS A 149 -14.20 -1.97 -4.66
CA LYS A 149 -14.57 -0.54 -4.58
C LYS A 149 -15.12 -0.19 -3.20
N GLN A 150 -15.97 -1.03 -2.61
CA GLN A 150 -16.51 -0.84 -1.27
C GLN A 150 -15.42 -0.96 -0.19
N THR A 151 -14.42 -1.82 -0.36
CA THR A 151 -13.31 -1.97 0.59
C THR A 151 -12.60 -0.65 0.85
N THR A 152 -12.37 0.15 -0.19
CA THR A 152 -11.73 1.48 -0.05
C THR A 152 -12.61 2.45 0.71
N SER A 153 -13.92 2.45 0.48
CA SER A 153 -14.86 3.33 1.20
C SER A 153 -14.99 2.94 2.66
N ILE A 154 -14.98 1.65 2.98
CA ILE A 154 -14.96 1.15 4.36
C ILE A 154 -13.67 1.57 5.06
N ALA A 155 -12.51 1.35 4.43
CA ALA A 155 -11.20 1.76 4.98
C ALA A 155 -11.14 3.27 5.23
N PHE A 156 -11.64 4.08 4.30
CA PHE A 156 -11.72 5.54 4.45
C PHE A 156 -12.65 5.97 5.59
N ASN A 157 -13.82 5.34 5.71
CA ASN A 157 -14.78 5.64 6.77
C ASN A 157 -14.25 5.25 8.16
N LEU A 158 -13.56 4.12 8.26
CA LEU A 158 -12.88 3.70 9.51
C LEU A 158 -11.79 4.69 9.91
N ALA A 159 -10.94 5.11 8.98
CA ALA A 159 -9.91 6.11 9.23
C ALA A 159 -10.52 7.45 9.69
N LYS A 160 -11.62 7.89 9.05
CA LYS A 160 -12.33 9.13 9.38
C LYS A 160 -13.02 9.07 10.75
N SER A 161 -13.60 7.93 11.13
CA SER A 161 -14.25 7.77 12.45
C SER A 161 -13.25 7.83 13.59
N GLN A 162 -12.07 7.22 13.42
CA GLN A 162 -10.98 7.28 14.38
C GLN A 162 -10.48 8.73 14.58
N TRP A 163 -10.35 9.47 13.47
CA TRP A 163 -9.87 10.86 13.55
C TRP A 163 -10.86 11.82 14.19
N ARG A 164 -12.17 11.59 14.05
CA ARG A 164 -13.20 12.36 14.74
C ARG A 164 -13.25 12.08 16.23
N GLY A 165 -13.13 10.81 16.65
CA GLY A 165 -13.12 10.46 18.07
C GLY A 165 -11.92 11.02 18.86
N THR A 166 -10.83 11.39 18.17
CA THR A 166 -9.66 12.02 18.80
C THR A 166 -9.83 13.54 19.00
N LYS A 167 -10.79 14.17 18.30
CA LYS A 167 -11.05 15.62 18.44
C LYS A 167 -12.07 15.96 19.53
N ASP A 168 -12.85 15.00 19.99
CA ASP A 168 -13.93 15.19 20.96
C ASP A 168 -13.52 14.79 22.38
N ASN A 169 -12.23 14.41 22.61
CA ASN A 169 -11.58 14.20 23.89
C ASN A 169 -10.45 15.22 24.09
#